data_8c64f6804240762c69f000a542158be0
#
_entry.id   8c64f6804240762c69f000a542158be0
#
_cell.length_a   1.000
_cell.length_b   1.000
_cell.length_c   1.000
_cell.angle_alpha   90.00
_cell.angle_beta   90.00
_cell.angle_gamma   90.00
#
_symmetry.space_group_name_H-M   'P 1'
#
loop_
_entity.id
_entity.type
_entity.pdbx_description
1 polymer ?
#
loop_
_entity_poly.entity_id
_entity_poly.type
_entity_poly.pdbx_seq_one_letter_code
_entity_poly.pdbx_strand_id
1 'polypeptide(L)'
;MVIRDAVFLWSDMKRLLSDRRGSETLSTIIVATTIMLVTLISANVATRMIEVQVAQAEFEQAEEAMVILADIVEEVGSKMYSSSYVKFNCRSGRLDFLENYTHVEVVLRTDVENLTLIDAYTSSLRFKSGIRFSLVEEYVRGSSSSILGGEAAQLISIYKGLDQDGSPSIWLYSRNIRLIEEGTMYLESRGYNVNLYQLLFVRIGVGLTFGSGSLNVKAYGKGISLDTYL
;
A
#
# COMPACT_ATOMS: atom_id res chain seq x y z
N MET A 1 43.99 -25.86 59.36
CA MET A 1 44.00 -24.39 59.33
C MET A 1 42.85 -23.84 58.48
N VAL A 2 42.29 -24.58 57.51
CA VAL A 2 41.23 -24.11 56.57
C VAL A 2 39.82 -24.02 57.17
N ILE A 3 39.51 -24.82 58.22
CA ILE A 3 38.15 -24.88 58.79
C ILE A 3 37.84 -23.67 59.65
N ARG A 4 38.86 -23.04 60.23
CA ARG A 4 38.68 -21.88 61.14
C ARG A 4 38.28 -20.60 60.37
N ASP A 5 38.76 -20.46 59.14
CA ASP A 5 38.48 -19.29 58.30
C ASP A 5 37.10 -19.34 57.71
N ALA A 6 36.59 -20.55 57.38
CA ALA A 6 35.25 -20.76 56.86
C ALA A 6 34.13 -20.44 57.90
N VAL A 7 34.39 -20.73 59.18
CA VAL A 7 33.44 -20.44 60.26
C VAL A 7 33.42 -18.94 60.56
N PHE A 8 34.55 -18.25 60.42
CA PHE A 8 34.62 -16.78 60.61
C PHE A 8 33.86 -16.04 59.47
N LEU A 9 34.07 -16.44 58.24
CA LEU A 9 33.33 -15.90 57.12
C LEU A 9 31.81 -16.12 57.22
N TRP A 10 31.38 -17.27 57.76
CA TRP A 10 29.98 -17.60 57.91
C TRP A 10 29.34 -16.79 59.05
N SER A 11 30.07 -16.48 60.11
CA SER A 11 29.60 -15.61 61.23
C SER A 11 29.48 -14.15 60.80
N ASP A 12 30.41 -13.65 59.99
CA ASP A 12 30.33 -12.28 59.45
C ASP A 12 29.24 -12.13 58.42
N MET A 13 28.99 -13.14 57.54
CA MET A 13 27.89 -13.19 56.62
C MET A 13 26.52 -13.23 57.36
N LYS A 14 26.39 -13.99 58.45
CA LYS A 14 25.21 -13.98 59.33
C LYS A 14 24.99 -12.64 59.99
N ARG A 15 26.07 -11.96 60.41
CA ARG A 15 25.99 -10.62 61.00
C ARG A 15 25.50 -9.58 59.97
N LEU A 16 26.03 -9.64 58.77
CA LEU A 16 25.60 -8.79 57.65
C LEU A 16 24.12 -9.04 57.25
N LEU A 17 23.68 -10.30 57.30
CA LEU A 17 22.28 -10.69 57.00
C LEU A 17 21.32 -10.37 58.17
N SER A 18 21.83 -10.27 59.41
CA SER A 18 21.00 -9.96 60.57
C SER A 18 20.96 -8.46 60.93
N ASP A 19 21.74 -7.64 60.28
CA ASP A 19 21.69 -6.21 60.45
C ASP A 19 20.45 -5.64 59.78
N ARG A 20 19.44 -5.32 60.56
CA ARG A 20 18.15 -4.78 60.10
C ARG A 20 18.30 -3.58 59.19
N ARG A 21 19.31 -2.74 59.41
CA ARG A 21 19.60 -1.58 58.56
C ARG A 21 20.17 -1.99 57.19
N GLY A 22 21.02 -3.03 57.13
CA GLY A 22 21.53 -3.59 55.87
C GLY A 22 20.42 -4.24 55.05
N SER A 23 19.48 -4.93 55.70
CA SER A 23 18.32 -5.56 55.03
C SER A 23 17.37 -4.51 54.46
N GLU A 24 17.12 -3.40 55.18
CA GLU A 24 16.26 -2.30 54.71
C GLU A 24 16.87 -1.58 53.52
N THR A 25 18.17 -1.29 53.52
CA THR A 25 18.87 -0.65 52.41
C THR A 25 18.91 -1.57 51.18
N LEU A 26 19.16 -2.86 51.34
CA LEU A 26 19.17 -3.84 50.27
C LEU A 26 17.77 -3.98 49.64
N SER A 27 16.73 -4.05 50.45
CA SER A 27 15.34 -4.09 49.98
C SER A 27 14.98 -2.83 49.19
N THR A 28 15.37 -1.65 49.68
CA THR A 28 15.14 -0.38 48.99
C THR A 28 15.84 -0.31 47.64
N ILE A 29 17.10 -0.79 47.54
CA ILE A 29 17.85 -0.85 46.29
C ILE A 29 17.19 -1.81 45.31
N ILE A 30 16.75 -2.99 45.76
CA ILE A 30 16.07 -3.97 44.90
C ILE A 30 14.77 -3.39 44.34
N VAL A 31 13.94 -2.78 45.22
CA VAL A 31 12.68 -2.15 44.80
C VAL A 31 12.94 -1.01 43.82
N ALA A 32 13.87 -0.11 44.11
CA ALA A 32 14.22 1.00 43.23
C ALA A 32 14.71 0.51 41.84
N THR A 33 15.57 -0.51 41.84
CA THR A 33 16.10 -1.12 40.60
C THR A 33 14.98 -1.79 39.79
N THR A 34 14.07 -2.49 40.48
CA THR A 34 12.91 -3.13 39.82
C THR A 34 11.97 -2.10 39.22
N ILE A 35 11.66 -1.02 39.94
CA ILE A 35 10.83 0.09 39.44
C ILE A 35 11.50 0.71 38.19
N MET A 36 12.80 1.00 38.27
CA MET A 36 13.56 1.56 37.16
C MET A 36 13.53 0.65 35.93
N LEU A 37 13.71 -0.65 36.11
CA LEU A 37 13.71 -1.65 35.03
C LEU A 37 12.29 -1.76 34.40
N VAL A 38 11.25 -1.83 35.21
CA VAL A 38 9.86 -1.86 34.73
C VAL A 38 9.51 -0.58 33.97
N THR A 39 9.92 0.58 34.48
CA THR A 39 9.69 1.87 33.81
C THR A 39 10.39 1.92 32.45
N LEU A 40 11.63 1.42 32.36
CA LEU A 40 12.42 1.41 31.13
C LEU A 40 11.83 0.46 30.09
N ILE A 41 11.37 -0.73 30.51
CA ILE A 41 10.67 -1.68 29.63
C ILE A 41 9.35 -1.07 29.16
N SER A 42 8.55 -0.49 30.07
CA SER A 42 7.27 0.13 29.73
C SER A 42 7.43 1.30 28.76
N ALA A 43 8.45 2.13 28.94
CA ALA A 43 8.75 3.22 28.02
C ALA A 43 9.11 2.71 26.62
N ASN A 44 9.91 1.65 26.54
CA ASN A 44 10.29 1.04 25.25
C ASN A 44 9.08 0.44 24.51
N VAL A 45 8.21 -0.27 25.24
CA VAL A 45 6.94 -0.81 24.69
C VAL A 45 6.04 0.31 24.20
N ALA A 46 5.85 1.36 25.01
CA ALA A 46 5.03 2.51 24.67
C ALA A 46 5.54 3.21 23.39
N THR A 47 6.85 3.42 23.28
CA THR A 47 7.46 4.02 22.08
C THR A 47 7.16 3.18 20.83
N ARG A 48 7.33 1.86 20.89
CA ARG A 48 7.02 0.97 19.76
C ARG A 48 5.53 1.00 19.40
N MET A 49 4.65 1.06 20.37
CA MET A 49 3.20 1.16 20.11
C MET A 49 2.86 2.47 19.38
N ILE A 50 3.46 3.58 19.80
CA ILE A 50 3.27 4.87 19.13
C ILE A 50 3.80 4.83 17.69
N GLU A 51 4.97 4.25 17.46
CA GLU A 51 5.53 4.08 16.11
C GLU A 51 4.59 3.30 15.20
N VAL A 52 4.01 2.20 15.68
CA VAL A 52 3.04 1.40 14.91
C VAL A 52 1.76 2.20 14.63
N GLN A 53 1.22 2.92 15.63
CA GLN A 53 0.03 3.76 15.44
C GLN A 53 0.26 4.88 14.42
N VAL A 54 1.43 5.53 14.48
CA VAL A 54 1.80 6.56 13.50
C VAL A 54 1.91 5.95 12.09
N ALA A 55 2.50 4.77 11.96
CA ALA A 55 2.61 4.09 10.66
C ALA A 55 1.24 3.65 10.11
N GLN A 56 0.32 3.21 10.97
CA GLN A 56 -1.06 2.89 10.57
C GLN A 56 -1.81 4.13 10.10
N ALA A 57 -1.73 5.24 10.84
CA ALA A 57 -2.36 6.49 10.43
C ALA A 57 -1.78 7.03 9.10
N GLU A 58 -0.47 6.89 8.89
CA GLU A 58 0.17 7.24 7.63
C GLU A 58 -0.32 6.35 6.48
N PHE A 59 -0.51 5.05 6.74
CA PHE A 59 -1.02 4.10 5.77
C PHE A 59 -2.46 4.42 5.35
N GLU A 60 -3.34 4.77 6.30
CA GLU A 60 -4.70 5.20 6.04
C GLU A 60 -4.74 6.50 5.22
N GLN A 61 -3.88 7.48 5.54
CA GLN A 61 -3.75 8.70 4.73
C GLN A 61 -3.25 8.40 3.32
N ALA A 62 -2.33 7.45 3.16
CA ALA A 62 -1.86 7.03 1.86
C ALA A 62 -2.95 6.30 1.07
N GLU A 63 -3.81 5.51 1.73
CA GLU A 63 -4.99 4.87 1.11
C GLU A 63 -5.95 5.92 0.55
N GLU A 64 -6.32 6.93 1.34
CA GLU A 64 -7.16 8.03 0.89
C GLU A 64 -6.54 8.80 -0.29
N ALA A 65 -5.23 9.09 -0.19
CA ALA A 65 -4.50 9.76 -1.26
C ALA A 65 -4.45 8.93 -2.55
N MET A 66 -4.35 7.59 -2.45
CA MET A 66 -4.42 6.68 -3.60
C MET A 66 -5.81 6.69 -4.24
N VAL A 67 -6.89 6.75 -3.46
CA VAL A 67 -8.26 6.85 -3.98
C VAL A 67 -8.44 8.15 -4.75
N ILE A 68 -8.02 9.27 -4.18
CA ILE A 68 -8.06 10.57 -4.86
C ILE A 68 -7.21 10.55 -6.14
N LEU A 69 -6.03 9.94 -6.09
CA LEU A 69 -5.17 9.81 -7.26
C LEU A 69 -5.82 8.97 -8.36
N ALA A 70 -6.52 7.89 -8.01
CA ALA A 70 -7.24 7.07 -8.97
C ALA A 70 -8.33 7.87 -9.69
N ASP A 71 -9.12 8.67 -8.95
CA ASP A 71 -10.13 9.56 -9.54
C ASP A 71 -9.50 10.57 -10.49
N ILE A 72 -8.39 11.18 -10.07
CA ILE A 72 -7.64 12.13 -10.89
C ILE A 72 -7.09 11.46 -12.16
N VAL A 73 -6.54 10.26 -12.06
CA VAL A 73 -6.00 9.54 -13.23
C VAL A 73 -7.11 9.19 -14.22
N GLU A 74 -8.29 8.78 -13.76
CA GLU A 74 -9.45 8.54 -14.63
C GLU A 74 -9.94 9.83 -15.26
N GLU A 75 -10.07 10.92 -14.51
CA GLU A 75 -10.49 12.22 -15.02
C GLU A 75 -9.50 12.78 -16.05
N VAL A 76 -8.20 12.77 -15.70
CA VAL A 76 -7.12 13.27 -16.57
C VAL A 76 -6.98 12.38 -17.82
N GLY A 77 -7.16 11.07 -17.69
CA GLY A 77 -7.14 10.13 -18.81
C GLY A 77 -8.28 10.37 -19.81
N SER A 78 -9.41 10.90 -19.37
CA SER A 78 -10.55 11.23 -20.23
C SER A 78 -10.47 12.62 -20.89
N LYS A 79 -9.53 13.48 -20.47
CA LYS A 79 -9.41 14.87 -20.92
C LYS A 79 -8.00 15.16 -21.43
N MET A 80 -7.87 15.51 -22.71
CA MET A 80 -6.58 15.91 -23.29
C MET A 80 -6.03 17.15 -22.59
N TYR A 81 -4.70 17.14 -22.36
CA TYR A 81 -3.93 18.27 -21.76
C TYR A 81 -4.38 18.67 -20.35
N SER A 82 -5.21 17.88 -19.70
CA SER A 82 -5.55 18.09 -18.30
C SER A 82 -4.41 17.67 -17.38
N SER A 83 -4.32 18.26 -16.22
CA SER A 83 -3.37 17.82 -15.19
C SER A 83 -3.94 18.10 -13.81
N SER A 84 -3.65 17.21 -12.88
CA SER A 84 -3.96 17.39 -11.47
C SER A 84 -2.88 16.73 -10.62
N TYR A 85 -2.87 16.98 -9.32
CA TYR A 85 -1.86 16.42 -8.43
C TYR A 85 -2.47 15.99 -7.09
N VAL A 86 -1.81 15.02 -6.45
CA VAL A 86 -2.09 14.57 -5.09
C VAL A 86 -0.82 14.64 -4.27
N LYS A 87 -0.96 15.05 -3.03
CA LYS A 87 0.13 15.11 -2.07
C LYS A 87 0.13 13.85 -1.19
N PHE A 88 1.28 13.17 -1.15
CA PHE A 88 1.56 12.08 -0.23
C PHE A 88 2.53 12.55 0.86
N ASN A 89 2.27 12.16 2.09
CA ASN A 89 3.17 12.39 3.22
C ASN A 89 3.74 11.04 3.65
N CYS A 90 4.91 10.69 3.12
CA CYS A 90 5.59 9.42 3.40
C CYS A 90 6.68 9.64 4.44
N ARG A 91 6.32 9.60 5.72
CA ARG A 91 7.25 9.83 6.83
C ARG A 91 8.03 8.56 7.18
N SER A 92 7.33 7.46 7.34
CA SER A 92 7.88 6.14 7.66
C SER A 92 7.80 5.17 6.48
N GLY A 93 6.88 5.42 5.55
CA GLY A 93 6.70 4.66 4.33
C GLY A 93 7.42 5.28 3.12
N ARG A 94 7.22 4.65 1.98
CA ARG A 94 7.72 5.12 0.69
C ARG A 94 6.71 4.89 -0.42
N LEU A 95 6.80 5.74 -1.43
CA LEU A 95 6.04 5.61 -2.67
C LEU A 95 6.97 5.14 -3.78
N ASP A 96 6.63 4.02 -4.41
CA ASP A 96 7.38 3.41 -5.51
C ASP A 96 6.53 3.48 -6.79
N PHE A 97 7.15 3.83 -7.89
CA PHE A 97 6.56 3.72 -9.22
C PHE A 97 7.14 2.50 -9.93
N LEU A 98 6.28 1.58 -10.33
CA LEU A 98 6.65 0.33 -10.97
C LEU A 98 6.38 0.43 -12.46
N GLU A 99 7.43 0.67 -13.25
CA GLU A 99 7.32 0.82 -14.70
C GLU A 99 6.99 -0.51 -15.39
N ASN A 100 6.08 -0.46 -16.35
CA ASN A 100 5.68 -1.62 -17.17
C ASN A 100 5.31 -2.86 -16.33
N TYR A 101 4.68 -2.61 -15.16
CA TYR A 101 4.39 -3.65 -14.17
C TYR A 101 3.31 -4.63 -14.63
N THR A 102 2.34 -4.15 -15.40
CA THR A 102 1.22 -4.96 -15.87
C THR A 102 1.15 -4.93 -17.38
N HIS A 103 1.08 -6.09 -18.02
CA HIS A 103 0.78 -6.27 -19.43
C HIS A 103 -0.73 -6.47 -19.59
N VAL A 104 -1.35 -5.66 -20.42
CA VAL A 104 -2.78 -5.73 -20.72
C VAL A 104 -2.93 -6.08 -22.19
N GLU A 105 -3.47 -7.26 -22.45
CA GLU A 105 -3.79 -7.75 -23.79
C GLU A 105 -5.28 -8.03 -23.89
N VAL A 106 -5.95 -7.44 -24.88
CA VAL A 106 -7.36 -7.68 -25.18
C VAL A 106 -7.48 -8.27 -26.57
N VAL A 107 -7.97 -9.48 -26.64
CA VAL A 107 -8.14 -10.21 -27.90
C VAL A 107 -9.62 -10.47 -28.13
N LEU A 108 -10.13 -9.98 -29.24
CA LEU A 108 -11.44 -10.35 -29.77
C LEU A 108 -11.29 -11.68 -30.53
N ARG A 109 -11.94 -12.72 -30.05
CA ARG A 109 -11.97 -14.02 -30.72
C ARG A 109 -13.22 -14.13 -31.57
N THR A 110 -13.01 -14.30 -32.88
CA THR A 110 -14.07 -14.59 -33.82
C THR A 110 -13.92 -16.02 -34.36
N ASP A 111 -14.90 -16.53 -35.05
CA ASP A 111 -14.84 -17.87 -35.67
C ASP A 111 -13.82 -17.96 -36.82
N VAL A 112 -13.36 -16.82 -37.32
CA VAL A 112 -12.46 -16.72 -38.45
C VAL A 112 -11.03 -16.40 -38.03
N GLU A 113 -10.87 -15.43 -37.09
CA GLU A 113 -9.58 -14.93 -36.69
C GLU A 113 -9.61 -14.35 -35.26
N ASN A 114 -8.42 -14.20 -34.67
CA ASN A 114 -8.23 -13.50 -33.42
C ASN A 114 -7.72 -12.08 -33.71
N LEU A 115 -8.42 -11.08 -33.28
CA LEU A 115 -8.04 -9.67 -33.41
C LEU A 115 -7.57 -9.10 -32.08
N THR A 116 -6.32 -8.69 -31.99
CA THR A 116 -5.80 -8.00 -30.81
C THR A 116 -6.23 -6.55 -30.84
N LEU A 117 -7.08 -6.16 -29.88
CA LEU A 117 -7.60 -4.80 -29.75
C LEU A 117 -6.69 -3.90 -28.91
N ILE A 118 -6.12 -4.45 -27.86
CA ILE A 118 -5.19 -3.74 -26.96
C ILE A 118 -4.03 -4.68 -26.67
N ASP A 119 -2.82 -4.15 -26.83
CA ASP A 119 -1.56 -4.79 -26.41
C ASP A 119 -0.68 -3.69 -25.82
N ALA A 120 -0.68 -3.54 -24.51
CA ALA A 120 0.01 -2.45 -23.85
C ALA A 120 0.55 -2.82 -22.47
N TYR A 121 1.73 -2.30 -22.16
CA TYR A 121 2.25 -2.28 -20.81
C TYR A 121 1.79 -1.02 -20.08
N THR A 122 1.36 -1.18 -18.84
CA THR A 122 0.99 -0.09 -17.96
C THR A 122 1.78 -0.16 -16.67
N SER A 123 2.04 1.00 -16.08
CA SER A 123 2.78 1.12 -14.84
C SER A 123 1.82 1.11 -13.64
N SER A 124 2.36 0.83 -12.48
CA SER A 124 1.64 0.80 -11.22
C SER A 124 2.32 1.70 -10.20
N LEU A 125 1.54 2.20 -9.26
CA LEU A 125 2.05 2.95 -8.13
C LEU A 125 1.88 2.10 -6.87
N ARG A 126 2.90 2.06 -6.01
CA ARG A 126 2.87 1.33 -4.75
C ARG A 126 3.30 2.22 -3.61
N PHE A 127 2.46 2.34 -2.59
CA PHE A 127 2.87 2.82 -1.27
C PHE A 127 3.23 1.62 -0.41
N LYS A 128 4.38 1.67 0.27
CA LYS A 128 4.86 0.62 1.15
C LYS A 128 5.17 1.20 2.52
N SER A 129 4.58 0.63 3.57
CA SER A 129 4.86 1.02 4.94
C SER A 129 6.28 0.61 5.35
N GLY A 130 6.96 1.46 6.11
CA GLY A 130 8.26 1.14 6.70
C GLY A 130 8.18 0.26 7.96
N ILE A 131 6.99 0.13 8.54
CA ILE A 131 6.74 -0.65 9.76
C ILE A 131 5.71 -1.73 9.46
N ARG A 132 5.97 -2.94 9.94
CA ARG A 132 5.06 -4.07 9.79
C ARG A 132 3.94 -3.99 10.83
N PHE A 133 2.71 -4.15 10.37
CA PHE A 133 1.53 -4.31 11.20
C PHE A 133 0.54 -5.26 10.50
N SER A 134 -0.45 -5.73 11.25
CA SER A 134 -1.48 -6.61 10.68
C SER A 134 -2.42 -5.82 9.79
N LEU A 135 -2.71 -6.34 8.61
CA LEU A 135 -3.57 -5.75 7.61
C LEU A 135 -4.53 -6.80 7.06
N VAL A 136 -5.77 -6.39 6.77
CA VAL A 136 -6.73 -7.19 6.01
C VAL A 136 -6.51 -6.90 4.53
N GLU A 137 -6.30 -7.96 3.75
CA GLU A 137 -6.11 -7.85 2.31
C GLU A 137 -7.45 -7.67 1.61
N GLU A 138 -7.61 -6.57 0.88
CA GLU A 138 -8.85 -6.28 0.15
C GLU A 138 -8.65 -5.27 -0.98
N TYR A 139 -9.62 -5.23 -1.88
CA TYR A 139 -9.75 -4.15 -2.84
C TYR A 139 -10.45 -2.95 -2.20
N VAL A 140 -9.73 -1.84 -2.09
CA VAL A 140 -10.28 -0.55 -1.63
C VAL A 140 -11.15 0.06 -2.73
N ARG A 141 -10.74 -0.17 -4.00
CA ARG A 141 -11.42 0.32 -5.18
C ARG A 141 -11.31 -0.70 -6.31
N GLY A 142 -12.40 -0.86 -7.06
CA GLY A 142 -12.46 -1.83 -8.15
C GLY A 142 -12.61 -3.26 -7.66
N SER A 143 -12.19 -4.21 -8.50
CA SER A 143 -12.28 -5.63 -8.21
C SER A 143 -11.15 -6.41 -8.85
N SER A 144 -11.09 -7.71 -8.62
CA SER A 144 -10.16 -8.62 -9.31
C SER A 144 -10.49 -8.81 -10.81
N SER A 145 -11.71 -8.44 -11.23
CA SER A 145 -12.13 -8.54 -12.62
C SER A 145 -11.44 -7.48 -13.47
N SER A 146 -10.92 -7.88 -14.63
CA SER A 146 -10.22 -6.98 -15.54
C SER A 146 -11.16 -6.31 -16.55
N ILE A 147 -12.33 -6.91 -16.84
CA ILE A 147 -13.32 -6.34 -17.74
C ILE A 147 -14.56 -6.00 -16.93
N LEU A 148 -14.96 -4.75 -16.98
CA LEU A 148 -16.08 -4.21 -16.23
C LEU A 148 -17.09 -3.61 -17.20
N GLY A 149 -18.35 -4.03 -17.08
CA GLY A 149 -19.46 -3.51 -17.88
C GLY A 149 -20.10 -2.28 -17.25
N GLY A 150 -20.52 -1.35 -18.11
CA GLY A 150 -21.27 -0.16 -17.75
C GLY A 150 -20.43 1.10 -17.55
N GLU A 151 -21.09 2.26 -17.64
CA GLU A 151 -20.45 3.58 -17.60
C GLU A 151 -19.78 3.92 -16.26
N ALA A 152 -20.30 3.37 -15.16
CA ALA A 152 -19.79 3.62 -13.81
C ALA A 152 -18.60 2.72 -13.42
N ALA A 153 -18.15 1.84 -14.32
CA ALA A 153 -17.06 0.91 -14.04
C ALA A 153 -15.72 1.64 -13.87
N GLN A 154 -15.02 1.33 -12.80
CA GLN A 154 -13.77 1.98 -12.43
C GLN A 154 -12.60 1.40 -13.24
N LEU A 155 -11.83 2.25 -13.90
CA LEU A 155 -10.67 1.87 -14.72
C LEU A 155 -9.42 1.60 -13.88
N ILE A 156 -9.34 2.24 -12.72
CA ILE A 156 -8.23 2.11 -11.79
C ILE A 156 -8.66 1.28 -10.58
N SER A 157 -7.90 0.24 -10.30
CA SER A 157 -8.07 -0.60 -9.10
C SER A 157 -7.05 -0.26 -8.04
N ILE A 158 -7.49 -0.28 -6.78
CA ILE A 158 -6.61 -0.13 -5.62
C ILE A 158 -6.76 -1.39 -4.76
N TYR A 159 -5.65 -2.04 -4.51
CA TYR A 159 -5.55 -3.20 -3.64
C TYR A 159 -4.63 -2.91 -2.48
N LYS A 160 -5.02 -3.28 -1.27
CA LYS A 160 -4.16 -3.27 -0.10
C LYS A 160 -3.89 -4.68 0.39
N GLY A 161 -2.67 -4.94 0.79
CA GLY A 161 -2.23 -6.25 1.22
C GLY A 161 -0.80 -6.25 1.71
N LEU A 162 -0.26 -7.43 1.95
CA LEU A 162 1.13 -7.59 2.36
C LEU A 162 2.02 -7.78 1.13
N ASP A 163 3.16 -7.09 1.12
CA ASP A 163 4.21 -7.29 0.12
C ASP A 163 4.97 -8.61 0.41
N GLN A 164 5.82 -9.04 -0.51
CA GLN A 164 6.62 -10.28 -0.38
C GLN A 164 7.44 -10.37 0.90
N ASP A 165 7.85 -9.23 1.44
CA ASP A 165 8.60 -9.14 2.70
C ASP A 165 7.70 -9.02 3.94
N GLY A 166 6.37 -9.10 3.78
CA GLY A 166 5.38 -8.98 4.85
C GLY A 166 5.13 -7.54 5.30
N SER A 167 5.54 -6.55 4.54
CA SER A 167 5.23 -5.14 4.82
C SER A 167 3.87 -4.76 4.24
N PRO A 168 3.02 -4.02 4.98
CA PRO A 168 1.78 -3.48 4.46
C PRO A 168 2.02 -2.57 3.26
N SER A 169 1.26 -2.79 2.19
CA SER A 169 1.42 -2.04 0.94
C SER A 169 0.06 -1.78 0.30
N ILE A 170 -0.02 -0.69 -0.45
CA ILE A 170 -1.18 -0.30 -1.26
C ILE A 170 -0.70 -0.19 -2.69
N TRP A 171 -1.39 -0.86 -3.61
CA TRP A 171 -1.09 -0.82 -5.04
C TRP A 171 -2.23 -0.15 -5.81
N LEU A 172 -1.88 0.75 -6.68
CA LEU A 172 -2.76 1.34 -7.67
C LEU A 172 -2.42 0.72 -9.03
N TYR A 173 -3.40 0.02 -9.61
CA TYR A 173 -3.27 -0.65 -10.91
C TYR A 173 -4.18 -0.03 -11.94
N SER A 174 -3.64 0.19 -13.13
CA SER A 174 -4.39 0.51 -14.33
C SER A 174 -4.48 -0.73 -15.21
N ARG A 175 -5.35 -1.66 -14.86
CA ARG A 175 -5.53 -2.92 -15.60
C ARG A 175 -6.96 -3.19 -16.04
N ASN A 176 -7.89 -2.37 -15.58
CA ASN A 176 -9.29 -2.59 -15.86
C ASN A 176 -9.67 -1.97 -17.21
N ILE A 177 -10.57 -2.64 -17.90
CA ILE A 177 -11.11 -2.22 -19.17
C ILE A 177 -12.61 -2.01 -18.96
N ARG A 178 -13.09 -0.83 -19.32
CA ARG A 178 -14.51 -0.52 -19.31
C ARG A 178 -15.10 -0.85 -20.67
N LEU A 179 -16.14 -1.68 -20.67
CA LEU A 179 -16.91 -2.02 -21.84
C LEU A 179 -18.26 -1.31 -21.75
N ILE A 180 -18.52 -0.42 -22.70
CA ILE A 180 -19.78 0.33 -22.80
C ILE A 180 -20.47 -0.10 -24.09
N GLU A 181 -21.75 -0.43 -24.01
CA GLU A 181 -22.60 -0.66 -25.19
C GLU A 181 -23.13 0.68 -25.65
N GLU A 182 -22.70 1.14 -26.82
CA GLU A 182 -23.11 2.43 -27.41
C GLU A 182 -24.45 2.33 -28.13
N GLY A 183 -24.89 1.13 -28.49
CA GLY A 183 -26.16 0.87 -29.17
C GLY A 183 -26.03 0.01 -30.41
N THR A 184 -27.06 0.03 -31.23
CA THR A 184 -27.15 -0.77 -32.44
C THR A 184 -27.24 0.13 -33.66
N MET A 185 -26.40 -0.11 -34.66
CA MET A 185 -26.41 0.58 -35.95
C MET A 185 -26.79 -0.38 -37.07
N TYR A 186 -27.69 0.07 -37.94
CA TYR A 186 -28.05 -0.68 -39.13
C TYR A 186 -27.09 -0.37 -40.26
N LEU A 187 -26.41 -1.41 -40.77
CA LEU A 187 -25.51 -1.31 -41.94
C LEU A 187 -26.30 -1.59 -43.22
N GLU A 188 -26.71 -0.53 -43.91
CA GLU A 188 -27.47 -0.63 -45.18
C GLU A 188 -26.69 -1.47 -46.22
N SER A 189 -25.36 -1.32 -46.29
CA SER A 189 -24.51 -2.02 -47.26
C SER A 189 -24.51 -3.55 -47.11
N ARG A 190 -24.85 -4.05 -45.89
CA ARG A 190 -24.87 -5.48 -45.57
C ARG A 190 -26.18 -6.03 -45.11
N GLY A 191 -27.18 -5.14 -44.84
CA GLY A 191 -28.56 -5.52 -44.52
C GLY A 191 -28.73 -6.14 -43.12
N TYR A 192 -27.86 -5.83 -42.14
CA TYR A 192 -27.96 -6.32 -40.78
C TYR A 192 -27.61 -5.27 -39.74
N ASN A 193 -28.07 -5.51 -38.50
CA ASN A 193 -27.77 -4.67 -37.35
C ASN A 193 -26.43 -5.06 -36.75
N VAL A 194 -25.61 -4.07 -36.35
CA VAL A 194 -24.33 -4.21 -35.64
C VAL A 194 -24.43 -3.54 -34.29
N ASN A 195 -24.07 -4.27 -33.25
CA ASN A 195 -23.95 -3.69 -31.91
C ASN A 195 -22.59 -2.99 -31.80
N LEU A 196 -22.63 -1.75 -31.33
CA LEU A 196 -21.46 -0.92 -31.12
C LEU A 196 -21.02 -1.00 -29.66
N TYR A 197 -19.75 -1.29 -29.44
CA TYR A 197 -19.15 -1.31 -28.13
C TYR A 197 -17.94 -0.39 -28.08
N GLN A 198 -17.84 0.37 -27.00
CA GLN A 198 -16.66 1.19 -26.69
C GLN A 198 -15.83 0.51 -25.62
N LEU A 199 -14.54 0.33 -25.89
CA LEU A 199 -13.55 -0.13 -24.95
C LEU A 199 -12.73 1.04 -24.45
N LEU A 200 -12.76 1.27 -23.14
CA LEU A 200 -11.96 2.32 -22.48
C LEU A 200 -10.87 1.67 -21.61
N PHE A 201 -9.64 2.10 -21.84
CA PHE A 201 -8.49 1.71 -21.06
C PHE A 201 -7.61 2.92 -20.75
N VAL A 202 -7.17 3.05 -19.51
CA VAL A 202 -6.25 4.11 -19.11
C VAL A 202 -4.86 3.51 -18.93
N ARG A 203 -3.90 3.97 -19.73
CA ARG A 203 -2.51 3.57 -19.63
C ARG A 203 -1.75 4.57 -18.75
N ILE A 204 -1.16 4.10 -17.67
CA ILE A 204 -0.20 4.88 -16.89
C ILE A 204 1.17 4.70 -17.54
N GLY A 205 1.70 5.79 -18.08
CA GLY A 205 3.01 5.82 -18.73
C GLY A 205 4.14 5.88 -17.72
N VAL A 206 5.35 6.15 -18.22
CA VAL A 206 6.55 6.31 -17.39
C VAL A 206 6.39 7.53 -16.48
N GLY A 207 6.53 7.31 -15.18
CA GLY A 207 6.52 8.34 -14.16
C GLY A 207 7.90 8.50 -13.55
N LEU A 208 8.11 9.62 -12.92
CA LEU A 208 9.34 9.89 -12.18
C LEU A 208 9.00 10.00 -10.70
N THR A 209 9.89 9.51 -9.90
CA THR A 209 10.12 9.79 -8.48
C THR A 209 9.57 8.81 -7.49
N PHE A 210 10.52 8.37 -6.75
CA PHE A 210 10.43 7.48 -5.61
C PHE A 210 10.91 8.24 -4.40
N GLY A 211 10.40 7.92 -3.24
CA GLY A 211 10.99 8.50 -2.06
C GLY A 211 10.10 8.43 -0.83
N SER A 212 10.68 8.93 0.23
CA SER A 212 10.05 9.26 1.49
C SER A 212 9.96 10.78 1.64
N GLY A 213 9.11 11.24 2.53
CA GLY A 213 8.86 12.65 2.76
C GLY A 213 7.56 13.14 2.12
N SER A 214 7.45 14.45 1.90
CA SER A 214 6.28 15.03 1.24
C SER A 214 6.45 15.00 -0.27
N LEU A 215 5.63 14.20 -0.95
CA LEU A 215 5.69 13.98 -2.39
C LEU A 215 4.44 14.53 -3.07
N ASN A 216 4.61 15.24 -4.19
CA ASN A 216 3.52 15.66 -5.04
C ASN A 216 3.50 14.78 -6.30
N VAL A 217 2.49 13.92 -6.41
CA VAL A 217 2.28 13.08 -7.58
C VAL A 217 1.38 13.82 -8.55
N LYS A 218 1.89 14.11 -9.75
CA LYS A 218 1.16 14.83 -10.77
C LYS A 218 0.80 13.93 -11.94
N ALA A 219 -0.48 13.89 -12.30
CA ALA A 219 -0.97 13.20 -13.47
C ALA A 219 -1.16 14.18 -14.63
N TYR A 220 -0.83 13.73 -15.84
CA TYR A 220 -1.01 14.47 -17.09
C TYR A 220 -1.72 13.62 -18.12
N GLY A 221 -2.76 14.16 -18.74
CA GLY A 221 -3.36 13.60 -19.93
C GLY A 221 -2.48 13.88 -21.16
N LYS A 222 -1.80 12.85 -21.69
CA LYS A 222 -0.93 13.01 -22.87
C LYS A 222 -1.67 12.93 -24.20
N GLY A 223 -2.81 12.23 -24.23
CA GLY A 223 -3.58 12.05 -25.46
C GLY A 223 -4.59 10.92 -25.32
N ILE A 224 -5.53 10.88 -26.25
CA ILE A 224 -6.50 9.82 -26.42
C ILE A 224 -6.23 9.22 -27.81
N SER A 225 -6.01 7.91 -27.89
CA SER A 225 -5.97 7.19 -29.17
C SER A 225 -7.35 6.55 -29.36
N LEU A 226 -7.91 6.71 -30.53
CA LEU A 226 -9.20 6.12 -30.91
C LEU A 226 -8.95 5.23 -32.12
N ASP A 227 -9.07 3.92 -31.93
CA ASP A 227 -9.01 2.93 -33.01
C ASP A 227 -10.41 2.36 -33.24
N THR A 228 -10.85 2.35 -34.49
CA THR A 228 -12.16 1.82 -34.90
C THR A 228 -11.97 0.53 -35.67
N TYR A 229 -12.58 -0.53 -35.23
CA TYR A 229 -12.62 -1.83 -35.88
C TYR A 229 -14.06 -2.07 -36.40
N LEU A 230 -14.19 -2.32 -37.71
CA LEU A 230 -15.46 -2.59 -38.40
C LEU A 230 -15.50 -4.01 -38.94
#